data_26e1d47f8d2ff83fc46d38c23bd6d338
#
_entry.id   26e1d47f8d2ff83fc46d38c23bd6d338
#
_cell.length_a   1.000
_cell.length_b   1.000
_cell.length_c   1.000
_cell.angle_alpha   90.00
_cell.angle_beta   90.00
_cell.angle_gamma   90.00
#
_symmetry.space_group_name_H-M   'P 1'
#
loop_
_entity.id
_entity.type
_entity.pdbx_description
1 polymer ?
#
loop_
_entity_poly.entity_id
_entity_poly.type
_entity_poly.pdbx_seq_one_letter_code
_entity_poly.pdbx_strand_id
1 'polypeptide(L)'
;MIAAVVSLGGLAFVLAIGLGIASKIFAIEIDPKVAAINELLPGANCGGCGYAGCSGFAEALVAGKINPSECKASGSEAIEEMSSILGVTVEQKEKTIATIFCQGTLNKCKPKYQYEGIEDCKAALLLGDGYKACPYSCLGLGSCVKACPFKAIKIEPTGLPSIDENRCTGCGSCVSQCPQGVIKLVPISKLCYIPCSSKDKGKAVRQACDVGCLACGLCVKKCPEQAITMENNCPVIDPEKCTGCGTCAEKCPQKIILIQIRK
;
A
#
# COMPACT_ATOMS: atom_id res chain seq x y z
N MET A 1 23.77 -19.20 -56.36
CA MET A 1 22.51 -19.29 -55.60
C MET A 1 22.40 -20.59 -54.78
N ILE A 2 22.61 -21.76 -55.34
CA ILE A 2 22.50 -23.06 -54.63
C ILE A 2 23.43 -23.12 -53.41
N ALA A 3 24.67 -22.70 -53.50
CA ALA A 3 25.63 -22.73 -52.40
C ALA A 3 25.16 -21.85 -51.22
N ALA A 4 24.56 -20.67 -51.48
CA ALA A 4 24.03 -19.82 -50.42
C ALA A 4 22.81 -20.41 -49.73
N VAL A 5 21.94 -21.09 -50.46
CA VAL A 5 20.78 -21.79 -49.89
C VAL A 5 21.20 -22.98 -49.01
N VAL A 6 22.20 -23.76 -49.46
CA VAL A 6 22.74 -24.89 -48.69
C VAL A 6 23.46 -24.43 -47.42
N SER A 7 24.25 -23.35 -47.50
CA SER A 7 24.96 -22.85 -46.31
C SER A 7 24.01 -22.23 -45.28
N LEU A 8 23.02 -21.44 -45.71
CA LEU A 8 22.01 -20.86 -44.81
C LEU A 8 21.10 -21.95 -44.24
N GLY A 9 20.67 -22.91 -45.06
CA GLY A 9 19.86 -24.05 -44.58
C GLY A 9 20.60 -24.94 -43.58
N GLY A 10 21.89 -25.22 -43.85
CA GLY A 10 22.77 -25.98 -42.94
C GLY A 10 22.95 -25.26 -41.60
N LEU A 11 23.20 -23.93 -41.63
CA LEU A 11 23.33 -23.14 -40.42
C LEU A 11 22.03 -23.08 -39.61
N ALA A 12 20.88 -22.88 -40.28
CA ALA A 12 19.57 -22.88 -39.63
C ALA A 12 19.26 -24.24 -38.97
N PHE A 13 19.62 -25.35 -39.64
CA PHE A 13 19.41 -26.68 -39.10
C PHE A 13 20.27 -26.94 -37.85
N VAL A 14 21.53 -26.56 -37.85
CA VAL A 14 22.43 -26.69 -36.68
C VAL A 14 21.94 -25.84 -35.50
N LEU A 15 21.51 -24.62 -35.78
CA LEU A 15 20.94 -23.75 -34.75
C LEU A 15 19.63 -24.30 -34.17
N ALA A 16 18.75 -24.85 -34.99
CA ALA A 16 17.50 -25.45 -34.55
C ALA A 16 17.75 -26.67 -33.63
N ILE A 17 18.72 -27.55 -34.01
CA ILE A 17 19.12 -28.66 -33.14
C ILE A 17 19.72 -28.15 -31.83
N GLY A 18 20.62 -27.17 -31.89
CA GLY A 18 21.23 -26.57 -30.71
C GLY A 18 20.20 -25.97 -29.74
N LEU A 19 19.23 -25.22 -30.27
CA LEU A 19 18.12 -24.67 -29.50
C LEU A 19 17.21 -25.76 -28.92
N GLY A 20 16.93 -26.82 -29.69
CA GLY A 20 16.14 -27.97 -29.22
C GLY A 20 16.81 -28.73 -28.07
N ILE A 21 18.12 -28.94 -28.15
CA ILE A 21 18.91 -29.55 -27.08
C ILE A 21 18.96 -28.63 -25.87
N ALA A 22 19.27 -27.33 -26.06
CA ALA A 22 19.29 -26.34 -24.99
C ALA A 22 17.94 -26.26 -24.30
N SER A 23 16.84 -26.21 -25.02
CA SER A 23 15.48 -26.19 -24.47
C SER A 23 15.18 -27.40 -23.57
N LYS A 24 15.69 -28.60 -23.91
CA LYS A 24 15.53 -29.78 -23.06
C LYS A 24 16.43 -29.77 -21.83
N ILE A 25 17.67 -29.30 -21.96
CA ILE A 25 18.64 -29.28 -20.86
C ILE A 25 18.26 -28.20 -19.84
N PHE A 26 17.74 -27.05 -20.32
CA PHE A 26 17.34 -25.92 -19.46
C PHE A 26 15.84 -25.92 -19.12
N ALA A 27 15.09 -26.98 -19.49
CA ALA A 27 13.70 -27.12 -19.07
C ALA A 27 13.64 -27.26 -17.55
N ILE A 28 13.02 -26.27 -16.89
CA ILE A 28 12.71 -26.31 -15.45
C ILE A 28 11.38 -27.05 -15.30
N GLU A 29 11.39 -28.19 -14.63
CA GLU A 29 10.16 -28.90 -14.25
C GLU A 29 9.48 -28.08 -13.14
N ILE A 30 8.40 -27.39 -13.49
CA ILE A 30 7.57 -26.67 -12.51
C ILE A 30 6.64 -27.69 -11.86
N ASP A 31 6.64 -27.77 -10.53
CA ASP A 31 5.70 -28.57 -9.77
C ASP A 31 4.25 -28.21 -10.19
N PRO A 32 3.41 -29.20 -10.57
CA PRO A 32 2.02 -28.94 -10.97
C PRO A 32 1.22 -28.11 -9.92
N LYS A 33 1.54 -28.30 -8.63
CA LYS A 33 0.92 -27.51 -7.55
C LYS A 33 1.33 -26.02 -7.62
N VAL A 34 2.60 -25.74 -7.93
CA VAL A 34 3.09 -24.35 -8.10
C VAL A 34 2.39 -23.69 -9.27
N ALA A 35 2.22 -24.42 -10.39
CA ALA A 35 1.51 -23.89 -11.56
C ALA A 35 0.05 -23.58 -11.23
N ALA A 36 -0.68 -24.51 -10.58
CA ALA A 36 -2.08 -24.32 -10.18
C ALA A 36 -2.24 -23.13 -9.21
N ILE A 37 -1.37 -23.01 -8.22
CA ILE A 37 -1.41 -21.88 -7.28
C ILE A 37 -1.11 -20.57 -7.98
N ASN A 38 -0.16 -20.55 -8.92
CA ASN A 38 0.19 -19.33 -9.65
C ASN A 38 -0.96 -18.81 -10.53
N GLU A 39 -1.82 -19.69 -11.04
CA GLU A 39 -3.04 -19.30 -11.77
C GLU A 39 -4.10 -18.65 -10.87
N LEU A 40 -4.18 -19.04 -9.59
CA LEU A 40 -5.09 -18.45 -8.60
C LEU A 40 -4.61 -17.09 -8.07
N LEU A 41 -3.32 -16.79 -8.22
CA LEU A 41 -2.75 -15.54 -7.77
C LEU A 41 -3.08 -14.39 -8.73
N PRO A 42 -3.21 -13.15 -8.24
CA PRO A 42 -3.64 -11.99 -9.06
C PRO A 42 -2.63 -11.57 -10.15
N GLY A 43 -1.47 -12.19 -10.26
CA GLY A 43 -0.44 -11.88 -11.26
C GLY A 43 0.16 -10.49 -11.19
N ALA A 44 -0.19 -9.70 -10.17
CA ALA A 44 0.21 -8.31 -10.04
C ALA A 44 1.68 -8.10 -9.69
N ASN A 45 2.38 -9.16 -9.26
CA ASN A 45 3.80 -9.14 -8.85
C ASN A 45 4.16 -7.99 -7.92
N CYS A 46 3.22 -7.59 -7.03
CA CYS A 46 3.30 -6.38 -6.22
C CYS A 46 4.34 -6.43 -5.08
N GLY A 47 4.88 -7.61 -4.77
CA GLY A 47 5.85 -7.81 -3.69
C GLY A 47 5.32 -7.59 -2.27
N GLY A 48 4.01 -7.35 -2.08
CA GLY A 48 3.41 -7.07 -0.78
C GLY A 48 3.46 -8.23 0.23
N CYS A 49 3.71 -9.43 -0.25
CA CYS A 49 3.94 -10.64 0.55
C CYS A 49 5.42 -10.85 0.94
N GLY A 50 6.34 -9.97 0.47
CA GLY A 50 7.78 -10.10 0.71
C GLY A 50 8.53 -10.98 -0.31
N TYR A 51 7.86 -11.50 -1.33
CA TYR A 51 8.46 -12.33 -2.39
C TYR A 51 8.62 -11.54 -3.70
N ALA A 52 9.57 -11.95 -4.53
CA ALA A 52 9.93 -11.29 -5.79
C ALA A 52 8.90 -11.47 -6.91
N GLY A 53 7.64 -11.74 -6.59
CA GLY A 53 6.54 -11.93 -7.54
C GLY A 53 5.62 -13.06 -7.13
N CYS A 54 4.57 -13.28 -7.91
CA CYS A 54 3.56 -14.28 -7.62
C CYS A 54 4.14 -15.72 -7.74
N SER A 55 5.03 -15.97 -8.69
CA SER A 55 5.67 -17.27 -8.84
C SER A 55 6.54 -17.65 -7.63
N GLY A 56 7.36 -16.72 -7.13
CA GLY A 56 8.16 -16.96 -5.93
C GLY A 56 7.31 -17.17 -4.67
N PHE A 57 6.15 -16.52 -4.59
CA PHE A 57 5.17 -16.78 -3.55
C PHE A 57 4.55 -18.16 -3.67
N ALA A 58 4.16 -18.60 -4.89
CA ALA A 58 3.62 -19.94 -5.15
C ALA A 58 4.60 -21.05 -4.76
N GLU A 59 5.89 -20.90 -5.13
CA GLU A 59 6.95 -21.83 -4.73
C GLU A 59 7.10 -21.92 -3.21
N ALA A 60 7.08 -20.76 -2.52
CA ALA A 60 7.20 -20.72 -1.06
C ALA A 60 5.98 -21.34 -0.36
N LEU A 61 4.79 -21.22 -0.94
CA LEU A 61 3.57 -21.86 -0.46
C LEU A 61 3.66 -23.38 -0.54
N VAL A 62 4.06 -23.91 -1.72
CA VAL A 62 4.21 -25.36 -1.92
C VAL A 62 5.31 -25.91 -1.02
N ALA A 63 6.38 -25.16 -0.79
CA ALA A 63 7.43 -25.51 0.15
C ALA A 63 7.02 -25.41 1.64
N GLY A 64 5.77 -24.98 1.95
CA GLY A 64 5.27 -24.87 3.33
C GLY A 64 5.91 -23.75 4.16
N LYS A 65 6.58 -22.77 3.53
CA LYS A 65 7.28 -21.68 4.22
C LYS A 65 6.37 -20.55 4.66
N ILE A 66 5.19 -20.43 4.05
CA ILE A 66 4.24 -19.34 4.26
C ILE A 66 2.80 -19.84 4.13
N ASN A 67 1.84 -19.03 4.57
CA ASN A 67 0.42 -19.31 4.45
C ASN A 67 -0.23 -18.57 3.27
N PRO A 68 -1.29 -19.14 2.64
CA PRO A 68 -2.06 -18.48 1.59
C PRO A 68 -2.57 -17.08 1.97
N SER A 69 -2.93 -16.85 3.25
CA SER A 69 -3.40 -15.56 3.77
C SER A 69 -2.35 -14.44 3.79
N GLU A 70 -1.09 -14.75 3.50
CA GLU A 70 -0.04 -13.72 3.39
C GLU A 70 -0.15 -12.93 2.07
N CYS A 71 -0.81 -13.47 1.05
CA CYS A 71 -1.12 -12.71 -0.16
C CYS A 71 -2.30 -11.78 0.07
N LYS A 72 -2.02 -10.52 0.44
CA LYS A 72 -3.04 -9.49 0.68
C LYS A 72 -3.81 -9.07 -0.57
N ALA A 73 -3.30 -9.40 -1.74
CA ALA A 73 -3.92 -9.07 -3.02
C ALA A 73 -4.88 -10.15 -3.55
N SER A 74 -4.82 -11.37 -3.00
CA SER A 74 -5.75 -12.45 -3.32
C SER A 74 -7.08 -12.26 -2.60
N GLY A 75 -8.18 -12.55 -3.29
CA GLY A 75 -9.52 -12.60 -2.71
C GLY A 75 -9.70 -13.81 -1.77
N SER A 76 -10.77 -13.81 -0.97
CA SER A 76 -11.09 -14.92 -0.06
C SER A 76 -11.25 -16.26 -0.79
N GLU A 77 -11.92 -16.26 -1.96
CA GLU A 77 -12.11 -17.45 -2.78
C GLU A 77 -10.78 -18.07 -3.21
N ALA A 78 -9.86 -17.25 -3.75
CA ALA A 78 -8.54 -17.72 -4.16
C ALA A 78 -7.71 -18.25 -2.97
N ILE A 79 -7.85 -17.67 -1.79
CA ILE A 79 -7.18 -18.14 -0.56
C ILE A 79 -7.73 -19.53 -0.16
N GLU A 80 -9.04 -19.73 -0.24
CA GLU A 80 -9.71 -20.99 0.06
C GLU A 80 -9.29 -22.08 -0.92
N GLU A 81 -9.25 -21.77 -2.22
CA GLU A 81 -8.81 -22.72 -3.26
C GLU A 81 -7.34 -23.11 -3.09
N MET A 82 -6.45 -22.13 -2.84
CA MET A 82 -5.03 -22.40 -2.55
C MET A 82 -4.88 -23.27 -1.30
N SER A 83 -5.69 -23.00 -0.26
CA SER A 83 -5.69 -23.77 0.98
C SER A 83 -6.13 -25.22 0.76
N SER A 84 -7.13 -25.42 -0.10
CA SER A 84 -7.62 -26.75 -0.49
C SER A 84 -6.54 -27.54 -1.25
N ILE A 85 -5.83 -26.92 -2.20
CA ILE A 85 -4.73 -27.55 -2.95
C ILE A 85 -3.59 -27.99 -2.02
N LEU A 86 -3.32 -27.18 -0.99
CA LEU A 86 -2.23 -27.43 -0.04
C LEU A 86 -2.65 -28.31 1.14
N GLY A 87 -3.95 -28.54 1.35
CA GLY A 87 -4.48 -29.30 2.50
C GLY A 87 -4.28 -28.58 3.85
N VAL A 88 -4.24 -27.22 3.84
CA VAL A 88 -4.05 -26.41 5.06
C VAL A 88 -5.32 -25.62 5.38
N THR A 89 -5.64 -25.48 6.65
CA THR A 89 -6.70 -24.59 7.11
C THR A 89 -6.12 -23.20 7.37
N VAL A 90 -6.73 -22.18 6.83
CA VAL A 90 -6.26 -20.80 6.97
C VAL A 90 -7.36 -19.94 7.57
N GLU A 91 -7.03 -19.24 8.66
CA GLU A 91 -7.90 -18.19 9.19
C GLU A 91 -7.90 -16.99 8.22
N GLN A 92 -9.07 -16.57 7.81
CA GLN A 92 -9.23 -15.38 6.99
C GLN A 92 -8.88 -14.14 7.81
N LYS A 93 -7.83 -13.44 7.41
CA LYS A 93 -7.50 -12.13 7.98
C LYS A 93 -8.45 -11.08 7.40
N GLU A 94 -8.89 -10.16 8.25
CA GLU A 94 -9.71 -9.03 7.81
C GLU A 94 -9.03 -8.23 6.69
N LYS A 95 -9.82 -7.85 5.67
CA LYS A 95 -9.34 -7.01 4.57
C LYS A 95 -8.81 -5.68 5.12
N THR A 96 -7.58 -5.33 4.74
CA THR A 96 -7.01 -4.02 5.03
C THR A 96 -7.03 -3.14 3.77
N ILE A 97 -7.17 -1.85 3.96
CA ILE A 97 -7.11 -0.85 2.89
C ILE A 97 -6.10 0.23 3.22
N ALA A 98 -5.51 0.81 2.18
CA ALA A 98 -4.67 1.97 2.35
C ALA A 98 -5.53 3.19 2.73
N THR A 99 -5.05 3.97 3.70
CA THR A 99 -5.73 5.18 4.18
C THR A 99 -4.71 6.30 4.34
N ILE A 100 -5.12 7.54 4.02
CA ILE A 100 -4.25 8.72 4.06
C ILE A 100 -4.36 9.40 5.42
N PHE A 101 -3.25 9.50 6.12
CA PHE A 101 -3.14 10.17 7.41
C PHE A 101 -2.65 11.61 7.24
N CYS A 102 -3.29 12.36 6.34
CA CYS A 102 -3.07 13.77 6.11
C CYS A 102 -4.32 14.41 5.49
N GLN A 103 -4.75 15.56 6.02
CA GLN A 103 -5.81 16.42 5.46
C GLN A 103 -5.28 17.75 4.93
N GLY A 104 -3.97 17.94 4.94
CA GLY A 104 -3.30 19.16 4.49
C GLY A 104 -3.35 19.33 2.98
N THR A 105 -4.50 19.76 2.45
CA THR A 105 -4.67 20.17 1.05
C THR A 105 -3.76 21.34 0.70
N LEU A 106 -3.66 21.72 -0.57
CA LEU A 106 -2.87 22.88 -1.02
C LEU A 106 -3.30 24.18 -0.32
N ASN A 107 -4.60 24.31 -0.02
CA ASN A 107 -5.15 25.51 0.64
C ASN A 107 -5.03 25.48 2.17
N LYS A 108 -4.90 24.30 2.79
CA LYS A 108 -4.88 24.09 4.25
C LYS A 108 -3.49 23.96 4.84
N CYS A 109 -2.55 23.46 4.06
CA CYS A 109 -1.14 23.39 4.43
C CYS A 109 -0.33 24.30 3.52
N LYS A 110 0.07 25.46 4.05
CA LYS A 110 0.75 26.51 3.28
C LYS A 110 2.04 26.01 2.64
N PRO A 111 2.33 26.35 1.39
CA PRO A 111 3.65 26.06 0.80
C PRO A 111 4.70 27.00 1.42
N LYS A 112 5.93 26.48 1.61
CA LYS A 112 7.13 27.28 1.95
C LYS A 112 7.68 27.99 0.71
N TYR A 113 7.58 27.32 -0.44
CA TYR A 113 8.04 27.78 -1.75
C TYR A 113 7.24 27.07 -2.85
N GLN A 114 7.28 27.61 -4.06
CA GLN A 114 6.72 26.95 -5.23
C GLN A 114 7.69 25.86 -5.68
N TYR A 115 7.20 24.62 -5.77
CA TYR A 115 7.99 23.49 -6.23
C TYR A 115 7.87 23.37 -7.75
N GLU A 116 8.99 23.53 -8.44
CA GLU A 116 9.13 23.31 -9.88
C GLU A 116 10.19 22.25 -10.11
N GLY A 117 9.80 20.99 -10.10
CA GLY A 117 10.73 19.87 -10.20
C GLY A 117 10.05 18.59 -10.65
N ILE A 118 10.75 17.49 -10.50
CA ILE A 118 10.25 16.16 -10.86
C ILE A 118 9.03 15.83 -10.00
N GLU A 119 7.94 15.38 -10.62
CA GLU A 119 6.73 14.90 -9.91
C GLU A 119 7.00 13.56 -9.21
N ASP A 120 7.81 13.63 -8.16
CA ASP A 120 8.16 12.53 -7.27
C ASP A 120 8.32 13.02 -5.84
N CYS A 121 7.67 12.32 -4.89
CA CYS A 121 7.69 12.72 -3.48
C CYS A 121 9.07 12.58 -2.83
N LYS A 122 9.88 11.59 -3.25
CA LYS A 122 11.23 11.39 -2.72
C LYS A 122 12.15 12.51 -3.19
N ALA A 123 12.07 12.87 -4.48
CA ALA A 123 12.85 13.97 -5.04
C ALA A 123 12.51 15.32 -4.37
N ALA A 124 11.23 15.61 -4.18
CA ALA A 124 10.81 16.84 -3.52
C ALA A 124 11.20 16.91 -2.03
N LEU A 125 11.30 15.76 -1.35
CA LEU A 125 11.69 15.71 0.06
C LEU A 125 13.17 16.10 0.26
N LEU A 126 14.04 15.83 -0.73
CA LEU A 126 15.45 16.22 -0.68
C LEU A 126 15.65 17.75 -0.67
N LEU A 127 14.63 18.51 -1.07
CA LEU A 127 14.65 19.96 -1.07
C LEU A 127 13.99 20.49 0.20
N GLY A 128 14.75 20.60 1.29
CA GLY A 128 14.31 21.19 2.56
C GLY A 128 13.09 20.53 3.20
N ASP A 129 13.03 19.20 3.24
CA ASP A 129 11.94 18.40 3.77
C ASP A 129 10.58 18.63 3.08
N GLY A 130 10.63 18.91 1.78
CA GLY A 130 9.46 19.18 0.95
C GLY A 130 8.98 20.62 0.99
N TYR A 131 8.13 20.97 0.04
CA TYR A 131 7.70 22.34 -0.21
C TYR A 131 6.55 22.85 0.68
N LYS A 132 5.87 21.97 1.43
CA LYS A 132 4.80 22.36 2.36
C LYS A 132 5.35 22.75 3.73
N ALA A 133 4.68 23.66 4.42
CA ALA A 133 5.09 24.15 5.74
C ALA A 133 5.11 23.05 6.81
N CYS A 134 4.21 22.09 6.73
CA CYS A 134 4.22 20.91 7.61
C CYS A 134 5.20 19.86 7.07
N PRO A 135 6.31 19.55 7.78
CA PRO A 135 7.31 18.58 7.31
C PRO A 135 6.80 17.13 7.29
N TYR A 136 5.65 16.87 7.90
CA TYR A 136 5.01 15.56 7.94
C TYR A 136 3.84 15.42 6.94
N SER A 137 3.62 16.41 6.07
CA SER A 137 2.46 16.44 5.19
C SER A 137 2.64 15.59 3.94
N CYS A 138 1.52 15.15 3.37
CA CYS A 138 1.49 14.62 2.01
C CYS A 138 1.95 15.69 1.02
N LEU A 139 2.92 15.36 0.18
CA LEU A 139 3.42 16.27 -0.86
C LEU A 139 2.53 16.30 -2.13
N GLY A 140 1.72 15.25 -2.34
CA GLY A 140 0.75 15.23 -3.45
C GLY A 140 1.34 14.99 -4.85
N LEU A 141 2.63 14.60 -4.96
CA LEU A 141 3.34 14.42 -6.24
C LEU A 141 3.18 13.02 -6.87
N GLY A 142 2.27 12.20 -6.37
CA GLY A 142 1.82 10.99 -7.04
C GLY A 142 2.74 9.77 -7.02
N SER A 143 3.82 9.71 -6.20
CA SER A 143 4.67 8.49 -6.10
C SER A 143 3.85 7.26 -5.68
N CYS A 144 2.84 7.42 -4.82
CA CYS A 144 1.91 6.35 -4.43
C CYS A 144 0.98 5.92 -5.57
N VAL A 145 0.60 6.83 -6.48
CA VAL A 145 -0.21 6.53 -7.67
C VAL A 145 0.59 5.67 -8.63
N LYS A 146 1.83 6.07 -8.91
CA LYS A 146 2.76 5.34 -9.81
C LYS A 146 3.05 3.93 -9.28
N ALA A 147 3.09 3.77 -7.95
CA ALA A 147 3.38 2.48 -7.30
C ALA A 147 2.16 1.56 -7.17
N CYS A 148 0.95 2.01 -7.48
CA CYS A 148 -0.25 1.21 -7.30
C CYS A 148 -0.54 0.32 -8.53
N PRO A 149 -0.30 -1.01 -8.48
CA PRO A 149 -0.54 -1.89 -9.62
C PRO A 149 -2.04 -2.05 -9.93
N PHE A 150 -2.90 -1.78 -8.95
CA PHE A 150 -4.35 -1.90 -9.06
C PHE A 150 -5.04 -0.60 -9.51
N LYS A 151 -4.27 0.48 -9.75
CA LYS A 151 -4.78 1.81 -10.11
C LYS A 151 -5.90 2.29 -9.17
N ALA A 152 -5.77 1.98 -7.89
CA ALA A 152 -6.73 2.31 -6.84
C ALA A 152 -6.52 3.72 -6.26
N ILE A 153 -5.49 4.46 -6.69
CA ILE A 153 -5.10 5.76 -6.13
C ILE A 153 -5.07 6.80 -7.25
N LYS A 154 -5.64 7.97 -6.99
CA LYS A 154 -5.52 9.15 -7.85
C LYS A 154 -5.23 10.39 -7.01
N ILE A 155 -4.58 11.40 -7.58
CA ILE A 155 -4.42 12.71 -6.93
C ILE A 155 -5.64 13.56 -7.27
N GLU A 156 -6.29 14.07 -6.24
CA GLU A 156 -7.43 14.99 -6.38
C GLU A 156 -6.92 16.43 -6.65
N PRO A 157 -7.76 17.32 -7.20
CA PRO A 157 -7.42 18.73 -7.39
C PRO A 157 -7.00 19.45 -6.11
N THR A 158 -7.36 18.90 -4.95
CA THR A 158 -6.94 19.37 -3.62
C THR A 158 -5.46 19.12 -3.31
N GLY A 159 -4.75 18.37 -4.17
CA GLY A 159 -3.36 17.97 -3.96
C GLY A 159 -3.18 16.83 -2.96
N LEU A 160 -4.24 16.11 -2.61
CA LEU A 160 -4.17 14.89 -1.78
C LEU A 160 -4.56 13.66 -2.62
N PRO A 161 -3.99 12.49 -2.31
CA PRO A 161 -4.44 11.26 -2.93
C PRO A 161 -5.79 10.82 -2.36
N SER A 162 -6.68 10.32 -3.23
CA SER A 162 -7.86 9.55 -2.86
C SER A 162 -7.66 8.09 -3.22
N ILE A 163 -8.26 7.20 -2.43
CA ILE A 163 -8.11 5.75 -2.59
C ILE A 163 -9.49 5.15 -2.81
N ASP A 164 -9.62 4.43 -3.91
CA ASP A 164 -10.80 3.61 -4.20
C ASP A 164 -10.72 2.32 -3.38
N GLU A 165 -11.57 2.20 -2.37
CA GLU A 165 -11.62 1.07 -1.44
C GLU A 165 -12.01 -0.24 -2.14
N ASN A 166 -12.80 -0.16 -3.23
CA ASN A 166 -13.22 -1.35 -3.99
C ASN A 166 -12.06 -1.94 -4.79
N ARG A 167 -11.18 -1.08 -5.30
CA ARG A 167 -10.00 -1.48 -6.07
C ARG A 167 -8.77 -1.75 -5.21
N CYS A 168 -8.76 -1.23 -3.98
CA CYS A 168 -7.64 -1.39 -3.06
C CYS A 168 -7.61 -2.81 -2.48
N THR A 169 -6.52 -3.52 -2.71
CA THR A 169 -6.28 -4.87 -2.18
C THR A 169 -5.46 -4.88 -0.89
N GLY A 170 -5.01 -3.72 -0.38
CA GLY A 170 -4.17 -3.65 0.82
C GLY A 170 -2.74 -4.17 0.62
N CYS A 171 -2.23 -4.26 -0.61
CA CYS A 171 -0.91 -4.82 -0.91
C CYS A 171 0.28 -4.08 -0.27
N GLY A 172 0.11 -2.81 0.13
CA GLY A 172 1.15 -2.03 0.82
C GLY A 172 2.16 -1.31 -0.08
N SER A 173 2.13 -1.49 -1.42
CA SER A 173 3.09 -0.84 -2.34
C SER A 173 3.11 0.70 -2.20
N CYS A 174 1.96 1.34 -1.99
CA CYS A 174 1.86 2.78 -1.77
C CYS A 174 2.43 3.20 -0.41
N VAL A 175 2.38 2.33 0.60
CA VAL A 175 2.94 2.59 1.93
C VAL A 175 4.46 2.64 1.86
N SER A 176 5.09 1.64 1.21
CA SER A 176 6.55 1.55 1.05
C SER A 176 7.12 2.68 0.18
N GLN A 177 6.34 3.21 -0.76
CA GLN A 177 6.75 4.31 -1.63
C GLN A 177 6.52 5.70 -1.03
N CYS A 178 5.75 5.81 0.06
CA CYS A 178 5.48 7.10 0.68
C CYS A 178 6.65 7.54 1.58
N PRO A 179 7.49 8.52 1.20
CA PRO A 179 8.63 8.92 2.02
C PRO A 179 8.22 9.65 3.31
N GLN A 180 7.01 10.22 3.33
CA GLN A 180 6.42 10.89 4.49
C GLN A 180 5.70 9.94 5.45
N GLY A 181 5.50 8.66 5.07
CA GLY A 181 4.81 7.69 5.90
C GLY A 181 3.35 8.04 6.23
N VAL A 182 2.70 8.86 5.39
CA VAL A 182 1.32 9.31 5.62
C VAL A 182 0.27 8.33 5.10
N ILE A 183 0.68 7.24 4.47
CA ILE A 183 -0.21 6.17 4.03
C ILE A 183 -0.02 4.98 4.96
N LYS A 184 -1.12 4.48 5.51
CA LYS A 184 -1.10 3.30 6.39
C LYS A 184 -2.16 2.31 5.92
N LEU A 185 -1.91 1.02 6.14
CA LEU A 185 -2.96 0.00 5.99
C LEU A 185 -3.80 -0.02 7.26
N VAL A 186 -5.10 0.02 7.10
CA VAL A 186 -6.06 -0.07 8.21
C VAL A 186 -7.10 -1.14 7.91
N PRO A 187 -7.59 -1.87 8.92
CA PRO A 187 -8.70 -2.81 8.75
C PRO A 187 -9.93 -2.11 8.19
N ILE A 188 -10.69 -2.81 7.34
CA ILE A 188 -11.88 -2.22 6.72
C ILE A 188 -12.97 -1.94 7.76
N SER A 189 -13.02 -2.69 8.86
CA SER A 189 -13.92 -2.48 10.00
C SER A 189 -13.60 -1.24 10.82
N LYS A 190 -12.42 -0.61 10.63
CA LYS A 190 -12.01 0.54 11.42
C LYS A 190 -12.96 1.71 11.23
N LEU A 191 -13.71 2.02 12.29
CA LEU A 191 -14.77 3.01 12.28
C LEU A 191 -14.30 4.45 12.45
N CYS A 192 -13.14 4.65 13.08
CA CYS A 192 -12.65 5.98 13.43
C CYS A 192 -11.16 6.12 13.21
N TYR A 193 -10.69 7.23 12.66
CA TYR A 193 -9.28 7.52 12.52
C TYR A 193 -8.98 9.03 12.52
N ILE A 194 -7.74 9.37 12.83
CA ILE A 194 -7.25 10.74 12.92
C ILE A 194 -6.27 10.98 11.78
N PRO A 195 -6.71 11.61 10.67
CA PRO A 195 -5.88 11.78 9.47
C PRO A 195 -4.87 12.94 9.64
N CYS A 196 -3.93 12.75 10.53
CA CYS A 196 -2.78 13.63 10.74
C CYS A 196 -1.58 12.81 11.19
N SER A 197 -0.40 13.10 10.65
CA SER A 197 0.88 12.47 10.99
C SER A 197 1.87 13.46 11.61
N SER A 198 1.43 14.68 11.94
CA SER A 198 2.31 15.69 12.55
C SER A 198 2.76 15.27 13.94
N LYS A 199 4.07 15.43 14.18
CA LYS A 199 4.69 15.21 15.49
C LYS A 199 4.87 16.51 16.28
N ASP A 200 4.44 17.63 15.72
CA ASP A 200 4.47 18.95 16.35
C ASP A 200 3.29 19.16 17.29
N LYS A 201 3.35 20.24 18.10
CA LYS A 201 2.32 20.61 19.07
C LYS A 201 1.82 22.04 18.87
N GLY A 202 0.56 22.25 19.20
CA GLY A 202 -0.04 23.57 19.46
C GLY A 202 0.26 24.61 18.39
N LYS A 203 1.06 25.62 18.73
CA LYS A 203 1.36 26.78 17.87
C LYS A 203 2.09 26.40 16.58
N ALA A 204 3.06 25.48 16.64
CA ALA A 204 3.82 25.07 15.46
C ALA A 204 2.90 24.42 14.40
N VAL A 205 1.95 23.58 14.85
CA VAL A 205 0.97 22.98 13.94
C VAL A 205 0.07 24.05 13.31
N ARG A 206 -0.45 25.00 14.09
CA ARG A 206 -1.32 26.07 13.57
C ARG A 206 -0.62 26.96 12.54
N GLN A 207 0.66 27.17 12.70
CA GLN A 207 1.45 27.97 11.74
C GLN A 207 1.66 27.24 10.41
N ALA A 208 1.74 25.89 10.45
CA ALA A 208 2.04 25.06 9.29
C ALA A 208 0.78 24.54 8.56
N CYS A 209 -0.32 24.27 9.30
CA CYS A 209 -1.50 23.60 8.74
C CYS A 209 -2.77 23.96 9.51
N ASP A 210 -3.80 24.44 8.83
CA ASP A 210 -5.06 24.88 9.43
C ASP A 210 -5.89 23.70 9.99
N VAL A 211 -5.64 22.50 9.51
CA VAL A 211 -6.35 21.25 9.87
C VAL A 211 -5.45 20.24 10.58
N GLY A 212 -4.34 20.68 11.15
CA GLY A 212 -3.40 19.79 11.84
C GLY A 212 -3.87 19.39 13.25
N CYS A 213 -3.47 18.20 13.71
CA CYS A 213 -3.69 17.78 15.09
C CYS A 213 -2.81 18.60 16.05
N LEU A 214 -3.43 19.32 17.00
CA LEU A 214 -2.71 20.14 17.97
C LEU A 214 -2.02 19.33 19.09
N ALA A 215 -2.15 18.01 19.09
CA ALA A 215 -1.68 17.14 20.16
C ALA A 215 -2.22 17.54 21.56
N CYS A 216 -3.46 18.07 21.63
CA CYS A 216 -4.04 18.59 22.87
C CYS A 216 -4.50 17.49 23.86
N GLY A 217 -4.57 16.23 23.43
CA GLY A 217 -4.96 15.09 24.26
C GLY A 217 -6.44 15.05 24.67
N LEU A 218 -7.30 15.94 24.17
CA LEU A 218 -8.73 15.93 24.53
C LEU A 218 -9.45 14.66 24.10
N CYS A 219 -9.12 14.11 22.91
CA CYS A 219 -9.68 12.86 22.42
C CYS A 219 -9.32 11.68 23.33
N VAL A 220 -8.09 11.63 23.86
CA VAL A 220 -7.65 10.62 24.82
C VAL A 220 -8.44 10.71 26.11
N LYS A 221 -8.52 11.91 26.70
CA LYS A 221 -9.21 12.14 27.99
C LYS A 221 -10.72 11.91 27.93
N LYS A 222 -11.33 12.07 26.75
CA LYS A 222 -12.79 11.98 26.57
C LYS A 222 -13.27 10.69 25.94
N CYS A 223 -12.35 9.77 25.62
CA CYS A 223 -12.72 8.46 25.08
C CYS A 223 -13.29 7.58 26.20
N PRO A 224 -14.57 7.15 26.13
CA PRO A 224 -15.17 6.31 27.17
C PRO A 224 -14.52 4.94 27.23
N GLU A 225 -14.12 4.40 26.08
CA GLU A 225 -13.50 3.08 25.96
C GLU A 225 -11.98 3.09 26.15
N GLN A 226 -11.39 4.24 26.45
CA GLN A 226 -9.94 4.42 26.57
C GLN A 226 -9.16 3.87 25.35
N ALA A 227 -9.80 3.87 24.19
CA ALA A 227 -9.27 3.32 22.93
C ALA A 227 -8.24 4.23 22.25
N ILE A 228 -7.85 5.37 22.85
CA ILE A 228 -6.97 6.36 22.21
C ILE A 228 -5.74 6.58 23.09
N THR A 229 -4.56 6.37 22.51
CA THR A 229 -3.26 6.66 23.13
C THR A 229 -2.52 7.77 22.38
N MET A 230 -1.58 8.42 23.04
CA MET A 230 -0.71 9.42 22.40
C MET A 230 0.66 8.82 22.13
N GLU A 231 1.04 8.76 20.86
CA GLU A 231 2.36 8.31 20.41
C GLU A 231 3.03 9.43 19.62
N ASN A 232 4.19 9.90 20.07
CA ASN A 232 4.94 10.97 19.41
C ASN A 232 4.08 12.18 19.04
N ASN A 233 3.23 12.66 19.96
CA ASN A 233 2.27 13.75 19.78
C ASN A 233 1.14 13.47 18.77
N CYS A 234 1.05 12.26 18.26
CA CYS A 234 -0.03 11.83 17.37
C CYS A 234 -0.96 10.88 18.13
N PRO A 235 -2.27 11.14 18.20
CA PRO A 235 -3.19 10.20 18.83
C PRO A 235 -3.41 9.00 17.92
N VAL A 236 -3.29 7.80 18.49
CA VAL A 236 -3.51 6.51 17.82
C VAL A 236 -4.75 5.87 18.43
N ILE A 237 -5.64 5.39 17.57
CA ILE A 237 -6.88 4.73 17.97
C ILE A 237 -6.69 3.22 17.85
N ASP A 238 -6.91 2.51 18.92
CA ASP A 238 -6.97 1.05 18.98
C ASP A 238 -8.28 0.59 18.33
N PRO A 239 -8.24 -0.12 17.19
CA PRO A 239 -9.45 -0.56 16.50
C PRO A 239 -10.25 -1.61 17.28
N GLU A 240 -9.61 -2.42 18.13
CA GLU A 240 -10.27 -3.46 18.90
C GLU A 240 -11.11 -2.89 20.07
N LYS A 241 -10.66 -1.76 20.63
CA LYS A 241 -11.37 -1.08 21.73
C LYS A 241 -12.35 -0.01 21.23
N CYS A 242 -12.19 0.45 20.00
CA CYS A 242 -12.99 1.58 19.50
C CYS A 242 -14.37 1.14 19.06
N THR A 243 -15.42 1.59 19.74
CA THR A 243 -16.83 1.33 19.42
C THR A 243 -17.41 2.29 18.35
N GLY A 244 -16.63 3.27 17.88
CA GLY A 244 -17.10 4.25 16.90
C GLY A 244 -18.12 5.26 17.44
N CYS A 245 -18.21 5.45 18.74
CA CYS A 245 -19.20 6.30 19.42
C CYS A 245 -19.16 7.80 19.05
N GLY A 246 -18.09 8.28 18.42
CA GLY A 246 -17.98 9.66 17.92
C GLY A 246 -17.60 10.72 18.95
N THR A 247 -17.58 10.45 20.24
CA THR A 247 -17.29 11.41 21.30
C THR A 247 -15.98 12.17 21.09
N CYS A 248 -14.94 11.47 20.59
CA CYS A 248 -13.65 12.09 20.31
C CYS A 248 -13.72 13.10 19.15
N ALA A 249 -14.55 12.86 18.14
CA ALA A 249 -14.73 13.77 17.00
C ALA A 249 -15.48 15.03 17.40
N GLU A 250 -16.53 14.91 18.22
CA GLU A 250 -17.30 16.06 18.75
C GLU A 250 -16.43 16.97 19.61
N LYS A 251 -15.59 16.40 20.45
CA LYS A 251 -14.72 17.15 21.37
C LYS A 251 -13.43 17.65 20.74
N CYS A 252 -13.14 17.29 19.49
CA CYS A 252 -11.93 17.73 18.81
C CYS A 252 -12.03 19.21 18.39
N PRO A 253 -11.16 20.12 18.91
CA PRO A 253 -11.21 21.54 18.56
C PRO A 253 -10.90 21.81 17.08
N GLN A 254 -10.14 20.92 16.44
CA GLN A 254 -9.80 21.01 15.01
C GLN A 254 -10.78 20.23 14.11
N LYS A 255 -11.71 19.49 14.69
CA LYS A 255 -12.68 18.65 13.96
C LYS A 255 -12.06 17.74 12.89
N ILE A 256 -10.87 17.22 13.17
CA ILE A 256 -10.10 16.42 12.21
C ILE A 256 -10.39 14.92 12.29
N ILE A 257 -11.07 14.47 13.34
CA ILE A 257 -11.34 13.03 13.54
C ILE A 257 -12.48 12.62 12.63
N LEU A 258 -12.21 11.64 11.79
CA LEU A 258 -13.19 11.12 10.84
C LEU A 258 -13.80 9.84 11.39
N ILE A 259 -15.10 9.74 11.28
CA ILE A 259 -15.88 8.53 11.58
C ILE A 259 -16.38 8.02 10.24
N GLN A 260 -15.99 6.80 9.90
CA GLN A 260 -16.49 6.10 8.72
C GLN A 260 -17.61 5.16 9.17
N ILE A 261 -18.83 5.54 8.93
CA ILE A 261 -19.97 4.63 9.03
C ILE A 261 -20.02 3.89 7.70
N ARG A 262 -19.37 2.74 7.63
CA ARG A 262 -19.53 1.85 6.47
C ARG A 262 -20.79 1.04 6.69
N LYS A 263 -21.72 1.20 5.76
CA LYS A 263 -22.95 0.38 5.69
C LYS A 263 -22.63 -0.94 5.01
#